data_fb56a52dd9a6be4496fc6546f8a5ad09
#
_entry.id   fb56a52dd9a6be4496fc6546f8a5ad09
#
_cell.length_a   1.000
_cell.length_b   1.000
_cell.length_c   1.000
_cell.angle_alpha   90.00
_cell.angle_beta   90.00
_cell.angle_gamma   90.00
#
_symmetry.space_group_name_H-M   'P 1'
#
loop_
_entity.id
_entity.type
_entity.pdbx_description
1 polymer ?
#
loop_
_entity_poly.entity_id
_entity_poly.type
_entity_poly.pdbx_seq_one_letter_code
_entity_poly.pdbx_strand_id
1 'polypeptide(L)'
;MHKIGYLILLQPVFHLQLSYGSGYASAFIEWASNVADTKFRFSEQAVRLLIDYYLDGICKQMVYGRISDPGILNRDITRPGEERVWSPSDPEKLRNLTDYRQAELDNIICLRKGDSSCRPGSFAKFFWRTDHFVFQRPDFYTSVRMYSTRNANMEEPYNGEGLMNHFRGDGTNYLSVRGDEYKRLTPVYDWMKIPGATIVQLDKMPGENEIQKWGLTDYVGAVTDGTYGAVGLDFKSPHTGLAAKKAWFFFDKTYVCLGTNISSRMKNQVLTTVNQCLLNGQVTVSDADGIHPQERGSRMKKEVRWVVHDKVGYYFLNKENVILSNQRTEGSWKIANRQTTTPTDIIQQDVFTLSVDHGSYPNNEGYAYMVVPSADPLSIEKQVEEEGVVVLANCPDVQAVRHDGLNMAYAVFYKGGTLRIHDKIVVEMDAPGMLMVKYNDAGEILALGVSDPTRFMKKLHLSVNQKIVGSAQENIQTEWDEKQALTRITVELPQNEYAGKSVIYNK
;
A
#
# COMPACT_ATOMS: atom_id res chain seq x y z
N MET A 1 -23.98 -14.97 6.73
CA MET A 1 -23.55 -13.58 6.60
C MET A 1 -22.27 -13.35 5.78
N HIS A 2 -21.39 -14.31 5.67
CA HIS A 2 -20.08 -14.14 5.02
C HIS A 2 -20.03 -14.51 3.52
N LYS A 3 -21.14 -14.98 2.94
CA LYS A 3 -21.16 -15.50 1.57
C LYS A 3 -21.15 -14.46 0.45
N ILE A 4 -21.58 -13.21 0.69
CA ILE A 4 -21.56 -12.16 -0.36
C ILE A 4 -20.14 -11.61 -0.56
N GLY A 5 -19.35 -11.45 0.50
CA GLY A 5 -17.91 -11.23 0.36
C GLY A 5 -17.18 -12.37 -0.39
N TYR A 6 -17.76 -13.58 -0.36
CA TYR A 6 -17.29 -14.73 -1.12
C TYR A 6 -17.65 -14.70 -2.62
N LEU A 7 -18.81 -14.17 -2.98
CA LEU A 7 -19.26 -14.16 -4.38
C LEU A 7 -18.51 -13.15 -5.24
N ILE A 8 -17.97 -12.09 -4.62
CA ILE A 8 -17.31 -10.98 -5.33
C ILE A 8 -15.80 -11.16 -5.40
N LEU A 9 -15.27 -12.11 -4.64
CA LEU A 9 -13.94 -12.70 -4.84
C LEU A 9 -14.06 -13.90 -5.81
N LEU A 10 -14.71 -13.71 -6.95
CA LEU A 10 -15.04 -14.78 -7.90
C LEU A 10 -13.82 -15.51 -8.49
N GLN A 11 -12.63 -15.03 -8.19
CA GLN A 11 -11.39 -15.80 -8.29
C GLN A 11 -10.43 -15.36 -7.18
N PRO A 12 -9.94 -16.24 -6.31
CA PRO A 12 -8.94 -15.89 -5.29
C PRO A 12 -7.59 -15.50 -5.89
N VAL A 13 -7.50 -15.43 -7.22
CA VAL A 13 -6.28 -15.22 -7.99
C VAL A 13 -5.99 -13.75 -8.24
N PHE A 14 -7.02 -12.86 -8.29
CA PHE A 14 -6.86 -11.45 -8.62
C PHE A 14 -7.75 -10.54 -7.78
N HIS A 15 -7.34 -9.28 -7.71
CA HIS A 15 -8.13 -8.21 -7.10
C HIS A 15 -9.08 -7.59 -8.14
N LEU A 16 -10.36 -8.01 -8.18
CA LEU A 16 -11.34 -7.54 -9.18
C LEU A 16 -12.44 -6.65 -8.59
N GLN A 17 -12.22 -6.07 -7.41
CA GLN A 17 -13.27 -5.40 -6.65
C GLN A 17 -13.78 -4.13 -7.33
N LEU A 18 -12.93 -3.31 -7.95
CA LEU A 18 -13.35 -2.13 -8.71
C LEU A 18 -13.71 -2.41 -10.18
N SER A 19 -13.57 -3.64 -10.65
CA SER A 19 -14.01 -4.08 -11.97
C SER A 19 -15.35 -4.84 -11.83
N TYR A 20 -15.33 -6.16 -11.87
CA TYR A 20 -16.53 -6.98 -11.75
C TYR A 20 -17.29 -6.77 -10.44
N GLY A 21 -16.59 -6.54 -9.32
CA GLY A 21 -17.19 -6.34 -8.02
C GLY A 21 -18.03 -5.06 -7.94
N SER A 22 -17.58 -3.97 -8.53
CA SER A 22 -18.33 -2.72 -8.60
C SER A 22 -19.55 -2.85 -9.52
N GLY A 23 -19.41 -3.50 -10.66
CA GLY A 23 -20.54 -3.77 -11.57
C GLY A 23 -21.63 -4.58 -10.90
N TYR A 24 -21.25 -5.62 -10.14
CA TYR A 24 -22.18 -6.40 -9.33
C TYR A 24 -22.89 -5.52 -8.27
N ALA A 25 -22.12 -4.71 -7.53
CA ALA A 25 -22.69 -3.84 -6.51
C ALA A 25 -23.67 -2.83 -7.11
N SER A 26 -23.31 -2.16 -8.21
CA SER A 26 -24.18 -1.19 -8.88
C SER A 26 -25.49 -1.85 -9.38
N ALA A 27 -25.42 -3.04 -9.96
CA ALA A 27 -26.63 -3.79 -10.36
C ALA A 27 -27.51 -4.16 -9.16
N PHE A 28 -26.90 -4.57 -8.03
CA PHE A 28 -27.65 -4.91 -6.82
C PHE A 28 -28.27 -3.67 -6.17
N ILE A 29 -27.55 -2.52 -6.16
CA ILE A 29 -28.07 -1.21 -5.70
C ILE A 29 -29.27 -0.77 -6.54
N GLU A 30 -29.19 -0.91 -7.85
CA GLU A 30 -30.28 -0.58 -8.77
C GLU A 30 -31.54 -1.38 -8.45
N TRP A 31 -31.42 -2.72 -8.34
CA TRP A 31 -32.55 -3.58 -7.99
C TRP A 31 -33.09 -3.28 -6.59
N ALA A 32 -32.22 -3.08 -5.58
CA ALA A 32 -32.64 -2.73 -4.23
C ALA A 32 -33.49 -1.45 -4.21
N SER A 33 -33.06 -0.44 -4.97
CA SER A 33 -33.79 0.83 -5.13
C SER A 33 -35.15 0.62 -5.82
N ASN A 34 -35.19 -0.13 -6.92
CA ASN A 34 -36.39 -0.33 -7.72
C ASN A 34 -37.52 -1.09 -6.97
N VAL A 35 -37.15 -1.96 -6.02
CA VAL A 35 -38.13 -2.78 -5.28
C VAL A 35 -38.36 -2.28 -3.84
N ALA A 36 -37.73 -1.17 -3.41
CA ALA A 36 -37.73 -0.70 -2.04
C ALA A 36 -39.10 -0.57 -1.40
N ASP A 37 -40.07 0.01 -2.14
CA ASP A 37 -41.44 0.30 -1.69
C ASP A 37 -42.44 -0.83 -2.06
N THR A 38 -41.91 -2.02 -2.39
CA THR A 38 -42.76 -3.15 -2.80
C THR A 38 -42.64 -4.31 -1.79
N LYS A 39 -43.55 -5.29 -1.94
CA LYS A 39 -43.45 -6.56 -1.19
C LYS A 39 -42.19 -7.38 -1.50
N PHE A 40 -41.43 -7.03 -2.54
CA PHE A 40 -40.20 -7.68 -2.97
C PHE A 40 -38.93 -6.98 -2.45
N ARG A 41 -39.09 -5.98 -1.58
CA ARG A 41 -37.95 -5.29 -0.98
C ARG A 41 -36.95 -6.25 -0.36
N PHE A 42 -35.66 -5.95 -0.48
CA PHE A 42 -34.63 -6.72 0.19
C PHE A 42 -34.71 -6.55 1.72
N SER A 43 -34.28 -7.58 2.45
CA SER A 43 -34.21 -7.48 3.90
C SER A 43 -33.21 -6.40 4.32
N GLU A 44 -33.46 -5.75 5.46
CA GLU A 44 -32.54 -4.75 6.01
C GLU A 44 -31.12 -5.31 6.15
N GLN A 45 -30.98 -6.58 6.56
CA GLN A 45 -29.68 -7.26 6.66
C GLN A 45 -28.95 -7.33 5.32
N ALA A 46 -29.66 -7.60 4.22
CA ALA A 46 -29.05 -7.64 2.88
C ALA A 46 -28.60 -6.25 2.43
N VAL A 47 -29.39 -5.22 2.73
CA VAL A 47 -29.05 -3.82 2.42
C VAL A 47 -27.84 -3.38 3.24
N ARG A 48 -27.79 -3.65 4.55
CA ARG A 48 -26.62 -3.35 5.40
C ARG A 48 -25.35 -4.00 4.89
N LEU A 49 -25.43 -5.28 4.52
CA LEU A 49 -24.29 -6.00 3.95
C LEU A 49 -23.79 -5.37 2.63
N LEU A 50 -24.71 -4.92 1.78
CA LEU A 50 -24.38 -4.21 0.55
C LEU A 50 -23.68 -2.88 0.84
N ILE A 51 -24.16 -2.13 1.83
CA ILE A 51 -23.55 -0.87 2.28
C ILE A 51 -22.13 -1.12 2.84
N ASP A 52 -21.96 -2.12 3.68
CA ASP A 52 -20.64 -2.49 4.21
C ASP A 52 -19.67 -2.87 3.08
N TYR A 53 -20.15 -3.66 2.11
CA TYR A 53 -19.34 -3.98 0.94
C TYR A 53 -18.98 -2.74 0.11
N TYR A 54 -19.93 -1.83 -0.08
CA TYR A 54 -19.73 -0.61 -0.85
C TYR A 54 -18.75 0.34 -0.16
N LEU A 55 -18.97 0.65 1.11
CA LEU A 55 -18.14 1.58 1.87
C LEU A 55 -16.77 1.00 2.23
N ASP A 56 -16.73 -0.22 2.79
CA ASP A 56 -15.50 -0.82 3.29
C ASP A 56 -14.71 -1.61 2.24
N GLY A 57 -15.37 -2.04 1.17
CA GLY A 57 -14.75 -2.72 0.06
C GLY A 57 -14.40 -1.75 -1.07
N ILE A 58 -15.40 -1.16 -1.73
CA ILE A 58 -15.22 -0.34 -2.93
C ILE A 58 -14.61 1.02 -2.58
N CYS A 59 -15.28 1.81 -1.71
CA CYS A 59 -14.87 3.19 -1.45
C CYS A 59 -13.49 3.29 -0.79
N LYS A 60 -13.09 2.34 0.06
CA LYS A 60 -11.76 2.35 0.68
C LYS A 60 -10.61 2.01 -0.27
N GLN A 61 -10.90 1.52 -1.47
CA GLN A 61 -9.92 1.29 -2.53
C GLN A 61 -9.94 2.39 -3.60
N MET A 62 -10.42 3.54 -3.21
CA MET A 62 -10.50 4.73 -4.05
C MET A 62 -9.84 5.89 -3.32
N VAL A 63 -9.03 6.65 -4.05
CA VAL A 63 -8.47 7.92 -3.55
C VAL A 63 -9.63 8.79 -3.10
N TYR A 64 -9.72 9.01 -1.78
CA TYR A 64 -10.79 9.79 -1.13
C TYR A 64 -12.23 9.31 -1.42
N GLY A 65 -12.40 8.02 -1.76
CA GLY A 65 -13.69 7.48 -2.17
C GLY A 65 -14.21 7.99 -3.52
N ARG A 66 -13.36 8.64 -4.33
CA ARG A 66 -13.70 9.38 -5.55
C ARG A 66 -13.14 8.79 -6.83
N ILE A 67 -11.86 8.46 -6.84
CA ILE A 67 -11.09 8.04 -8.03
C ILE A 67 -10.49 6.67 -7.74
N SER A 68 -10.55 5.76 -8.69
CA SER A 68 -9.97 4.43 -8.54
C SER A 68 -8.47 4.51 -8.22
N ASP A 69 -8.03 3.75 -7.22
CA ASP A 69 -6.60 3.56 -6.94
C ASP A 69 -5.92 2.88 -8.12
N PRO A 70 -4.87 3.47 -8.72
CA PRO A 70 -4.13 2.81 -9.79
C PRO A 70 -3.61 1.42 -9.39
N GLY A 71 -3.29 1.21 -8.11
CA GLY A 71 -2.76 -0.05 -7.57
C GLY A 71 -3.68 -1.25 -7.79
N ILE A 72 -5.01 -1.04 -7.81
CA ILE A 72 -5.98 -2.12 -7.96
C ILE A 72 -6.60 -2.23 -9.35
N LEU A 73 -6.39 -1.26 -10.22
CA LEU A 73 -6.79 -1.36 -11.62
C LEU A 73 -5.92 -2.43 -12.30
N ASN A 74 -6.51 -3.55 -12.67
CA ASN A 74 -5.80 -4.59 -13.40
C ASN A 74 -5.60 -4.15 -14.86
N ARG A 75 -6.15 -4.86 -15.84
CA ARG A 75 -6.11 -4.42 -17.25
C ARG A 75 -6.85 -3.09 -17.49
N ASP A 76 -7.81 -2.75 -16.61
CA ASP A 76 -8.62 -1.53 -16.72
C ASP A 76 -7.78 -0.25 -16.67
N ILE A 77 -6.58 -0.26 -16.08
CA ILE A 77 -5.65 0.90 -16.12
C ILE A 77 -5.30 1.31 -17.57
N THR A 78 -5.43 0.40 -18.51
CA THR A 78 -5.14 0.66 -19.93
C THR A 78 -6.33 1.18 -20.71
N ARG A 79 -7.47 1.45 -20.04
CA ARG A 79 -8.67 2.05 -20.62
C ARG A 79 -8.67 3.55 -20.41
N PRO A 80 -8.78 4.34 -21.48
CA PRO A 80 -8.92 5.80 -21.33
C PRO A 80 -10.15 6.16 -20.48
N GLY A 81 -9.94 7.02 -19.49
CA GLY A 81 -11.02 7.56 -18.65
C GLY A 81 -11.31 6.79 -17.36
N GLU A 82 -10.54 5.77 -17.01
CA GLU A 82 -10.67 5.07 -15.71
C GLU A 82 -10.24 5.95 -14.52
N GLU A 83 -9.51 7.03 -14.78
CA GLU A 83 -9.09 8.02 -13.77
C GLU A 83 -10.16 9.10 -13.49
N ARG A 84 -11.40 8.89 -13.90
CA ARG A 84 -12.52 9.82 -13.65
C ARG A 84 -13.00 9.74 -12.20
N VAL A 85 -13.61 10.84 -11.74
CA VAL A 85 -14.38 10.83 -10.50
C VAL A 85 -15.64 9.97 -10.70
N TRP A 86 -15.89 9.04 -9.78
CA TRP A 86 -17.07 8.18 -9.82
C TRP A 86 -18.35 8.97 -9.54
N SER A 87 -19.45 8.54 -10.14
CA SER A 87 -20.77 9.12 -9.94
C SER A 87 -21.22 9.02 -8.48
N PRO A 88 -21.91 10.04 -7.92
CA PRO A 88 -22.56 9.95 -6.62
C PRO A 88 -23.86 9.12 -6.63
N SER A 89 -24.32 8.65 -7.78
CA SER A 89 -25.63 7.98 -7.93
C SER A 89 -25.81 6.74 -7.05
N ASP A 90 -24.79 5.86 -7.00
CA ASP A 90 -24.88 4.64 -6.19
C ASP A 90 -24.99 4.92 -4.70
N PRO A 91 -24.13 5.75 -4.08
CA PRO A 91 -24.30 6.08 -2.66
C PRO A 91 -25.58 6.89 -2.39
N GLU A 92 -26.07 7.71 -3.33
CA GLU A 92 -27.37 8.39 -3.20
C GLU A 92 -28.53 7.39 -3.12
N LYS A 93 -28.53 6.35 -3.96
CA LYS A 93 -29.52 5.27 -3.90
C LYS A 93 -29.43 4.49 -2.58
N LEU A 94 -28.23 4.10 -2.15
CA LEU A 94 -28.04 3.41 -0.88
C LEU A 94 -28.53 4.22 0.32
N ARG A 95 -28.24 5.52 0.32
CA ARG A 95 -28.69 6.45 1.37
C ARG A 95 -30.21 6.46 1.55
N ASN A 96 -30.96 6.29 0.46
CA ASN A 96 -32.43 6.31 0.48
C ASN A 96 -33.06 4.97 0.93
N LEU A 97 -32.25 3.90 1.07
CA LEU A 97 -32.76 2.58 1.43
C LEU A 97 -32.85 2.35 2.95
N THR A 98 -32.03 3.04 3.74
CA THR A 98 -31.90 2.80 5.19
C THR A 98 -31.11 3.92 5.86
N ASP A 99 -31.28 4.08 7.18
CA ASP A 99 -30.50 5.00 8.01
C ASP A 99 -29.11 4.44 8.40
N TYR A 100 -28.79 3.21 7.98
CA TYR A 100 -27.53 2.58 8.33
C TYR A 100 -26.35 3.26 7.63
N ARG A 101 -25.37 3.73 8.42
CA ARG A 101 -24.14 4.42 7.97
C ARG A 101 -24.40 5.63 7.05
N GLN A 102 -25.53 6.33 7.24
CA GLN A 102 -25.92 7.48 6.41
C GLN A 102 -24.84 8.57 6.37
N ALA A 103 -24.24 8.92 7.50
CA ALA A 103 -23.20 9.95 7.55
C ALA A 103 -21.99 9.63 6.66
N GLU A 104 -21.60 8.36 6.55
CA GLU A 104 -20.51 7.93 5.68
C GLU A 104 -20.92 7.99 4.20
N LEU A 105 -22.15 7.58 3.88
CA LEU A 105 -22.71 7.71 2.52
C LEU A 105 -22.81 9.18 2.10
N ASP A 106 -23.32 10.06 2.98
CA ASP A 106 -23.39 11.50 2.74
C ASP A 106 -22.03 12.12 2.49
N ASN A 107 -21.01 11.71 3.25
CA ASN A 107 -19.63 12.15 3.03
C ASN A 107 -19.08 11.70 1.67
N ILE A 108 -19.31 10.46 1.26
CA ILE A 108 -18.90 9.97 -0.08
C ILE A 108 -19.61 10.73 -1.20
N ILE A 109 -20.91 10.97 -1.05
CA ILE A 109 -21.70 11.77 -2.01
C ILE A 109 -21.11 13.18 -2.15
N CYS A 110 -20.86 13.83 -1.03
CA CYS A 110 -20.32 15.17 -0.96
C CYS A 110 -18.92 15.24 -1.62
N LEU A 111 -18.01 14.32 -1.26
CA LEU A 111 -16.67 14.23 -1.86
C LEU A 111 -16.74 14.02 -3.38
N ARG A 112 -17.64 13.16 -3.88
CA ARG A 112 -17.81 12.91 -5.33
C ARG A 112 -18.41 14.09 -6.07
N LYS A 113 -19.23 14.92 -5.41
CA LYS A 113 -19.75 16.19 -5.95
C LYS A 113 -18.69 17.29 -5.98
N GLY A 114 -17.53 17.08 -5.35
CA GLY A 114 -16.45 18.07 -5.31
C GLY A 114 -16.70 19.20 -4.32
N ASP A 115 -17.56 19.00 -3.33
CA ASP A 115 -17.83 19.98 -2.30
C ASP A 115 -16.64 20.07 -1.33
N SER A 116 -16.02 21.24 -1.26
CA SER A 116 -14.85 21.51 -0.44
C SER A 116 -15.10 21.54 1.08
N SER A 117 -16.37 21.53 1.51
CA SER A 117 -16.73 21.44 2.93
C SER A 117 -16.52 20.05 3.51
N CYS A 118 -16.46 19.01 2.67
CA CYS A 118 -16.27 17.63 3.09
C CYS A 118 -14.80 17.23 3.13
N ARG A 119 -14.47 16.38 4.08
CA ARG A 119 -13.11 15.88 4.28
C ARG A 119 -13.05 14.36 4.15
N PRO A 120 -12.01 13.82 3.50
CA PRO A 120 -11.77 12.39 3.50
C PRO A 120 -11.55 11.86 4.92
N GLY A 121 -12.07 10.68 5.21
CA GLY A 121 -11.85 10.00 6.50
C GLY A 121 -10.44 9.40 6.61
N SER A 122 -10.03 9.08 7.83
CA SER A 122 -8.75 8.41 8.12
C SER A 122 -8.98 6.92 8.35
N PHE A 123 -8.17 6.08 7.71
CA PHE A 123 -8.19 4.63 7.93
C PHE A 123 -6.91 3.95 7.45
N ALA A 124 -6.68 2.74 7.96
CA ALA A 124 -5.74 1.77 7.43
C ALA A 124 -6.48 0.45 7.20
N LYS A 125 -6.37 -0.16 6.02
CA LYS A 125 -7.07 -1.41 5.73
C LYS A 125 -6.22 -2.35 4.91
N PHE A 126 -6.12 -3.59 5.37
CA PHE A 126 -5.51 -4.67 4.64
C PHE A 126 -6.57 -5.59 4.06
N PHE A 127 -6.55 -5.75 2.75
CA PHE A 127 -7.35 -6.72 2.01
C PHE A 127 -6.53 -8.02 1.91
N TRP A 128 -6.51 -8.77 3.01
CA TRP A 128 -5.59 -9.90 3.19
C TRP A 128 -5.75 -11.01 2.17
N ARG A 129 -6.89 -11.16 1.51
CA ARG A 129 -7.08 -12.18 0.46
C ARG A 129 -6.39 -11.86 -0.85
N THR A 130 -6.15 -10.58 -1.11
CA THR A 130 -5.59 -10.06 -2.36
C THR A 130 -4.26 -9.35 -2.16
N ASP A 131 -3.69 -9.45 -0.96
CA ASP A 131 -2.41 -8.87 -0.58
C ASP A 131 -2.30 -7.37 -0.93
N HIS A 132 -3.40 -6.62 -0.69
CA HIS A 132 -3.50 -5.19 -0.97
C HIS A 132 -3.75 -4.39 0.32
N PHE A 133 -2.92 -3.39 0.56
CA PHE A 133 -3.05 -2.49 1.71
C PHE A 133 -3.37 -1.08 1.24
N VAL A 134 -4.25 -0.40 1.94
CA VAL A 134 -4.60 1.00 1.72
C VAL A 134 -4.51 1.79 3.01
N PHE A 135 -4.03 3.02 2.89
CA PHE A 135 -3.91 3.95 3.97
C PHE A 135 -4.38 5.34 3.52
N GLN A 136 -5.26 5.95 4.30
CA GLN A 136 -5.79 7.28 3.99
C GLN A 136 -5.75 8.18 5.20
N ARG A 137 -5.38 9.42 4.95
CA ARG A 137 -5.54 10.58 5.81
C ARG A 137 -6.29 11.67 5.02
N PRO A 138 -6.78 12.75 5.69
CA PRO A 138 -7.44 13.83 4.97
C PRO A 138 -6.60 14.44 3.84
N ASP A 139 -5.27 14.42 3.97
CA ASP A 139 -4.34 15.10 3.09
C ASP A 139 -3.63 14.18 2.09
N PHE A 140 -3.72 12.86 2.25
CA PHE A 140 -3.15 11.90 1.30
C PHE A 140 -3.81 10.52 1.38
N TYR A 141 -3.73 9.82 0.27
CA TYR A 141 -4.06 8.41 0.11
C TYR A 141 -2.86 7.66 -0.43
N THR A 142 -2.58 6.49 0.09
CA THR A 142 -1.53 5.63 -0.44
C THR A 142 -1.94 4.16 -0.37
N SER A 143 -1.45 3.37 -1.30
CA SER A 143 -1.72 1.94 -1.36
C SER A 143 -0.44 1.14 -1.60
N VAL A 144 -0.43 -0.11 -1.15
CA VAL A 144 0.62 -1.08 -1.45
C VAL A 144 -0.01 -2.32 -2.05
N ARG A 145 0.34 -2.65 -3.29
CA ARG A 145 -0.06 -3.88 -3.95
C ARG A 145 1.07 -4.88 -3.95
N MET A 146 0.74 -6.09 -3.53
CA MET A 146 1.67 -7.21 -3.44
C MET A 146 1.03 -8.47 -4.01
N TYR A 147 1.77 -9.55 -4.05
CA TYR A 147 1.28 -10.89 -4.35
C TYR A 147 2.19 -11.95 -3.70
N SER A 148 1.66 -13.15 -3.57
CA SER A 148 2.30 -14.28 -2.88
C SER A 148 2.04 -15.58 -3.63
N THR A 149 2.51 -16.70 -3.09
CA THR A 149 2.15 -18.04 -3.63
C THR A 149 0.64 -18.29 -3.64
N ARG A 150 -0.18 -17.45 -2.99
CA ARG A 150 -1.64 -17.57 -2.88
C ARG A 150 -2.39 -16.87 -4.00
N ASN A 151 -1.73 -15.97 -4.75
CA ASN A 151 -2.36 -15.18 -5.80
C ASN A 151 -1.35 -14.79 -6.90
N ALA A 152 -1.85 -14.27 -8.01
CA ALA A 152 -1.01 -13.78 -9.08
C ALA A 152 -0.79 -12.26 -9.01
N ASN A 153 0.33 -11.81 -9.61
CA ASN A 153 0.68 -10.39 -9.72
C ASN A 153 -0.38 -9.58 -10.46
N MET A 154 -0.88 -10.14 -11.58
CA MET A 154 -1.85 -9.54 -12.49
C MET A 154 -2.69 -10.61 -13.17
N GLU A 155 -3.81 -10.20 -13.78
CA GLU A 155 -4.58 -11.02 -14.70
C GLU A 155 -3.91 -11.10 -16.08
N GLU A 156 -4.25 -12.14 -16.83
CA GLU A 156 -3.90 -12.26 -18.25
C GLU A 156 -4.39 -11.06 -19.06
N PRO A 157 -3.75 -10.72 -20.16
CA PRO A 157 -4.14 -9.59 -21.02
C PRO A 157 -5.38 -9.94 -21.87
N TYR A 158 -6.50 -10.23 -21.21
CA TYR A 158 -7.76 -10.53 -21.89
C TYR A 158 -8.21 -9.38 -22.78
N ASN A 159 -8.80 -9.70 -23.93
CA ASN A 159 -9.29 -8.75 -24.92
C ASN A 159 -8.21 -7.81 -25.48
N GLY A 160 -6.94 -8.15 -25.35
CA GLY A 160 -5.83 -7.30 -25.79
C GLY A 160 -5.60 -6.08 -24.91
N GLU A 161 -6.03 -6.12 -23.65
CA GLU A 161 -5.84 -5.08 -22.65
C GLU A 161 -4.82 -5.52 -21.59
N GLY A 162 -4.10 -4.58 -21.01
CA GLY A 162 -3.14 -4.86 -19.95
C GLY A 162 -1.81 -5.42 -20.44
N LEU A 163 -1.42 -5.15 -21.68
CA LEU A 163 -0.28 -5.77 -22.39
C LEU A 163 1.09 -5.47 -21.77
N MET A 164 1.17 -4.54 -20.82
CA MET A 164 2.42 -4.11 -20.18
C MET A 164 2.45 -4.35 -18.67
N ASN A 165 1.48 -5.06 -18.10
CA ASN A 165 1.24 -5.16 -16.67
C ASN A 165 2.17 -6.12 -15.90
N HIS A 166 3.33 -6.50 -16.40
CA HIS A 166 4.22 -7.54 -15.86
C HIS A 166 4.63 -7.32 -14.39
N PHE A 167 4.92 -6.08 -13.99
CA PHE A 167 5.54 -5.76 -12.69
C PHE A 167 4.61 -5.02 -11.71
N ARG A 168 3.32 -4.89 -12.03
CA ARG A 168 2.40 -4.09 -11.24
C ARG A 168 1.97 -4.69 -9.90
N GLY A 169 2.40 -5.90 -9.60
CA GLY A 169 2.24 -6.54 -8.28
C GLY A 169 3.50 -6.50 -7.41
N ASP A 170 4.64 -6.04 -7.91
CA ASP A 170 5.97 -6.21 -7.32
C ASP A 170 6.24 -5.29 -6.11
N GLY A 171 5.26 -5.17 -5.20
CA GLY A 171 5.31 -4.24 -4.08
C GLY A 171 5.16 -2.81 -4.56
N THR A 172 4.16 -2.56 -5.42
CA THR A 172 3.90 -1.21 -5.94
C THR A 172 3.25 -0.35 -4.87
N ASN A 173 3.64 0.94 -4.82
CA ASN A 173 3.18 1.88 -3.83
C ASN A 173 2.77 3.18 -4.51
N TYR A 174 1.47 3.38 -4.70
CA TYR A 174 0.93 4.62 -5.27
C TYR A 174 0.61 5.62 -4.16
N LEU A 175 0.87 6.90 -4.43
CA LEU A 175 0.57 8.01 -3.54
C LEU A 175 -0.27 9.05 -4.29
N SER A 176 -1.36 9.49 -3.70
CA SER A 176 -2.17 10.58 -4.21
C SER A 176 -2.47 11.62 -3.13
N VAL A 177 -2.23 12.87 -3.45
CA VAL A 177 -2.58 14.05 -2.64
C VAL A 177 -3.82 14.72 -3.22
N ARG A 178 -3.91 14.82 -4.55
CA ARG A 178 -5.03 15.42 -5.28
C ARG A 178 -5.95 14.38 -5.93
N GLY A 179 -5.37 13.25 -6.38
CA GLY A 179 -6.07 12.17 -7.10
C GLY A 179 -5.90 12.21 -8.62
N ASP A 180 -5.18 13.17 -9.17
CA ASP A 180 -4.92 13.29 -10.61
C ASP A 180 -3.44 13.05 -11.01
N GLU A 181 -2.61 12.64 -10.07
CA GLU A 181 -1.16 12.45 -10.24
C GLU A 181 -0.82 11.43 -11.33
N TYR A 182 -1.70 10.47 -11.58
CA TYR A 182 -1.51 9.39 -12.57
C TYR A 182 -2.46 9.49 -13.77
N LYS A 183 -3.18 10.62 -13.90
CA LYS A 183 -4.20 10.80 -14.94
C LYS A 183 -3.59 10.79 -16.32
N ARG A 184 -4.07 9.88 -17.19
CA ARG A 184 -3.58 9.71 -18.58
C ARG A 184 -2.07 9.43 -18.65
N LEU A 185 -1.50 8.84 -17.62
CA LEU A 185 -0.07 8.49 -17.58
C LEU A 185 0.21 7.21 -18.38
N THR A 186 -0.73 6.28 -18.43
CA THR A 186 -0.61 4.96 -19.09
C THR A 186 0.04 4.99 -20.48
N PRO A 187 -0.31 5.89 -21.40
CA PRO A 187 0.30 5.95 -22.74
C PRO A 187 1.81 6.23 -22.74
N VAL A 188 2.29 6.95 -21.74
CA VAL A 188 3.67 7.44 -21.62
C VAL A 188 4.45 6.79 -20.49
N TYR A 189 3.85 5.77 -19.85
CA TYR A 189 4.37 5.12 -18.66
C TYR A 189 5.62 4.28 -18.98
N ASP A 190 6.66 4.44 -18.18
CA ASP A 190 7.77 3.49 -18.17
C ASP A 190 7.37 2.28 -17.30
N TRP A 191 6.99 1.19 -17.94
CA TRP A 191 6.45 0.01 -17.30
C TRP A 191 7.47 -0.81 -16.50
N MET A 192 8.74 -0.42 -16.53
CA MET A 192 9.79 -0.94 -15.64
C MET A 192 10.16 0.02 -14.50
N LYS A 193 9.42 1.16 -14.38
CA LYS A 193 9.60 2.14 -13.30
C LYS A 193 8.30 2.41 -12.56
N ILE A 194 7.64 1.36 -12.09
CA ILE A 194 6.36 1.46 -11.38
C ILE A 194 6.61 1.93 -9.94
N PRO A 195 5.85 2.92 -9.42
CA PRO A 195 6.02 3.43 -8.07
C PRO A 195 6.06 2.32 -7.02
N GLY A 196 7.05 2.35 -6.14
CA GLY A 196 7.30 1.37 -5.08
C GLY A 196 8.02 0.11 -5.55
N ALA A 197 7.95 -0.28 -6.81
CA ALA A 197 8.51 -1.55 -7.29
C ALA A 197 10.04 -1.53 -7.41
N THR A 198 10.67 -2.67 -7.10
CA THR A 198 12.11 -2.92 -7.34
C THR A 198 12.23 -3.84 -8.54
N ILE A 199 12.80 -3.35 -9.65
CA ILE A 199 12.75 -4.03 -10.95
C ILE A 199 14.12 -4.01 -11.63
N VAL A 200 14.50 -5.17 -12.21
CA VAL A 200 15.63 -5.25 -13.13
C VAL A 200 15.28 -4.53 -14.43
N GLN A 201 16.08 -3.58 -14.84
CA GLN A 201 15.88 -2.81 -16.08
C GLN A 201 16.27 -3.66 -17.28
N LEU A 202 15.32 -4.41 -17.82
CA LEU A 202 15.52 -5.30 -18.95
C LEU A 202 15.66 -4.53 -20.26
N ASP A 203 16.46 -5.04 -21.17
CA ASP A 203 16.61 -4.46 -22.51
C ASP A 203 15.29 -4.55 -23.31
N LYS A 204 14.43 -5.52 -22.98
CA LYS A 204 13.12 -5.74 -23.58
C LYS A 204 12.15 -6.31 -22.55
N MET A 205 10.90 -5.82 -22.55
CA MET A 205 9.82 -6.37 -21.74
C MET A 205 9.60 -7.86 -22.07
N PRO A 206 9.26 -8.69 -21.07
CA PRO A 206 8.83 -10.07 -21.33
C PRO A 206 7.61 -10.13 -22.27
N GLY A 207 7.34 -11.28 -22.86
CA GLY A 207 6.19 -11.46 -23.75
C GLY A 207 4.85 -11.30 -23.00
N GLU A 208 3.78 -11.05 -23.75
CA GLU A 208 2.43 -10.85 -23.17
C GLU A 208 1.89 -12.09 -22.45
N ASN A 209 2.29 -13.28 -22.86
CA ASN A 209 1.98 -14.55 -22.17
C ASN A 209 2.77 -14.76 -20.87
N GLU A 210 3.66 -13.83 -20.55
CA GLU A 210 4.45 -13.82 -19.33
C GLU A 210 3.91 -12.82 -18.28
N ILE A 211 2.78 -12.15 -18.51
CA ILE A 211 2.23 -11.14 -17.61
C ILE A 211 1.73 -11.76 -16.31
N GLN A 212 0.85 -12.75 -16.39
CA GLN A 212 0.34 -13.42 -15.21
C GLN A 212 1.37 -14.38 -14.62
N LYS A 213 1.81 -14.11 -13.41
CA LYS A 213 2.71 -14.98 -12.66
C LYS A 213 2.25 -15.11 -11.21
N TRP A 214 2.34 -16.31 -10.69
CA TRP A 214 2.16 -16.56 -9.25
C TRP A 214 3.37 -16.08 -8.48
N GLY A 215 3.16 -15.61 -7.24
CA GLY A 215 4.24 -15.27 -6.35
C GLY A 215 5.10 -16.47 -5.98
N LEU A 216 6.32 -16.20 -5.57
CA LEU A 216 7.32 -17.22 -5.23
C LEU A 216 7.61 -17.29 -3.72
N THR A 217 6.94 -16.44 -2.93
CA THR A 217 7.12 -16.35 -1.48
C THR A 217 5.77 -16.28 -0.78
N ASP A 218 5.72 -16.73 0.48
CA ASP A 218 4.51 -16.73 1.29
C ASP A 218 4.44 -15.54 2.25
N TYR A 219 5.59 -14.95 2.61
CA TYR A 219 5.64 -13.86 3.57
C TYR A 219 5.19 -12.54 2.93
N VAL A 220 3.87 -12.34 2.90
CA VAL A 220 3.22 -11.15 2.37
C VAL A 220 2.03 -10.80 3.26
N GLY A 221 2.07 -9.63 3.90
CA GLY A 221 1.01 -9.27 4.82
C GLY A 221 1.12 -7.87 5.40
N ALA A 222 0.23 -7.59 6.34
CA ALA A 222 0.20 -6.33 7.08
C ALA A 222 -0.27 -6.55 8.53
N VAL A 223 0.17 -5.67 9.43
CA VAL A 223 -0.40 -5.50 10.75
C VAL A 223 -1.12 -4.15 10.81
N THR A 224 -2.36 -4.13 11.29
CA THR A 224 -3.15 -2.89 11.38
C THR A 224 -4.22 -2.99 12.45
N ASP A 225 -4.49 -1.85 13.13
CA ASP A 225 -5.62 -1.66 14.05
C ASP A 225 -6.82 -0.94 13.39
N GLY A 226 -6.75 -0.73 12.07
CA GLY A 226 -7.77 0.00 11.30
C GLY A 226 -7.51 1.50 11.17
N THR A 227 -6.60 2.06 11.97
CA THR A 227 -6.17 3.47 11.92
C THR A 227 -4.74 3.61 11.44
N TYR A 228 -3.86 2.77 11.94
CA TYR A 228 -2.44 2.69 11.63
C TYR A 228 -2.08 1.31 11.09
N GLY A 229 -0.93 1.18 10.44
CA GLY A 229 -0.50 -0.12 9.96
C GLY A 229 0.91 -0.13 9.39
N ALA A 230 1.42 -1.34 9.25
CA ALA A 230 2.66 -1.63 8.54
C ALA A 230 2.46 -2.82 7.59
N VAL A 231 3.24 -2.84 6.52
CA VAL A 231 3.20 -3.85 5.47
C VAL A 231 4.56 -4.50 5.34
N GLY A 232 4.61 -5.81 5.13
CA GLY A 232 5.83 -6.58 4.90
C GLY A 232 5.71 -7.50 3.69
N LEU A 233 6.79 -7.57 2.91
CA LEU A 233 6.88 -8.33 1.69
C LEU A 233 8.28 -8.97 1.57
N ASP A 234 8.36 -10.29 1.62
CA ASP A 234 9.51 -11.02 1.09
C ASP A 234 9.27 -11.27 -0.39
N PHE A 235 10.00 -10.57 -1.23
CA PHE A 235 9.76 -10.53 -2.67
C PHE A 235 10.79 -11.35 -3.43
N LYS A 236 10.30 -12.14 -4.40
CA LYS A 236 11.13 -12.75 -5.42
C LYS A 236 10.44 -12.65 -6.78
N SER A 237 11.10 -11.98 -7.73
CA SER A 237 10.54 -11.78 -9.07
C SER A 237 10.47 -13.09 -9.86
N PRO A 238 9.29 -13.52 -10.34
CA PRO A 238 9.18 -14.68 -11.22
C PRO A 238 9.72 -14.44 -12.63
N HIS A 239 9.95 -13.18 -13.01
CA HIS A 239 10.49 -12.82 -14.33
C HIS A 239 12.03 -12.84 -14.36
N THR A 240 12.67 -12.40 -13.26
CA THR A 240 14.12 -12.15 -13.27
C THR A 240 14.89 -12.85 -12.15
N GLY A 241 14.17 -13.41 -11.17
CA GLY A 241 14.79 -14.01 -9.99
C GLY A 241 15.38 -12.98 -9.00
N LEU A 242 15.18 -11.67 -9.24
CA LEU A 242 15.51 -10.61 -8.29
C LEU A 242 14.83 -10.91 -6.94
N ALA A 243 15.57 -10.80 -5.85
CA ALA A 243 15.06 -10.91 -4.50
C ALA A 243 15.16 -9.56 -3.78
N ALA A 244 14.21 -9.28 -2.89
CA ALA A 244 14.20 -8.10 -2.02
C ALA A 244 13.28 -8.34 -0.82
N LYS A 245 13.58 -7.74 0.33
CA LYS A 245 12.66 -7.61 1.46
C LYS A 245 12.24 -6.17 1.59
N LYS A 246 10.94 -5.92 1.66
CA LYS A 246 10.37 -4.57 1.60
C LYS A 246 9.36 -4.40 2.70
N ALA A 247 9.38 -3.22 3.35
CA ALA A 247 8.40 -2.86 4.36
C ALA A 247 7.98 -1.39 4.24
N TRP A 248 6.73 -1.12 4.61
CA TRP A 248 6.13 0.22 4.65
C TRP A 248 5.48 0.43 6.00
N PHE A 249 5.74 1.60 6.60
CA PHE A 249 5.29 1.96 7.95
C PHE A 249 4.54 3.28 7.90
N PHE A 250 3.24 3.26 8.23
CA PHE A 250 2.34 4.38 7.99
C PHE A 250 1.99 5.12 9.26
N PHE A 251 2.12 6.44 9.24
CA PHE A 251 1.87 7.38 10.32
C PHE A 251 0.91 8.50 9.89
N ASP A 252 0.60 9.45 10.78
CA ASP A 252 -0.43 10.46 10.47
C ASP A 252 -0.08 11.39 9.32
N LYS A 253 1.18 11.84 9.21
CA LYS A 253 1.61 12.82 8.21
C LYS A 253 2.61 12.26 7.20
N THR A 254 3.20 11.11 7.52
CA THR A 254 4.30 10.53 6.76
C THR A 254 4.20 9.02 6.70
N TYR A 255 4.98 8.40 5.83
CA TYR A 255 5.24 6.98 5.89
C TYR A 255 6.67 6.66 5.48
N VAL A 256 7.20 5.56 6.01
CA VAL A 256 8.57 5.11 5.78
C VAL A 256 8.58 3.88 4.89
N CYS A 257 9.45 3.88 3.91
CA CYS A 257 9.70 2.75 3.01
C CYS A 257 11.11 2.22 3.26
N LEU A 258 11.21 0.94 3.60
CA LEU A 258 12.46 0.24 3.78
C LEU A 258 12.61 -0.89 2.77
N GLY A 259 13.82 -1.06 2.25
CA GLY A 259 14.21 -2.20 1.44
C GLY A 259 15.54 -2.74 1.90
N THR A 260 15.70 -4.07 1.86
CA THR A 260 16.96 -4.76 2.20
C THR A 260 17.06 -6.07 1.43
N ASN A 261 18.24 -6.70 1.44
CA ASN A 261 18.53 -7.96 0.75
C ASN A 261 18.20 -7.90 -0.75
N ILE A 262 18.34 -6.70 -1.35
CA ILE A 262 18.12 -6.54 -2.79
C ILE A 262 19.30 -7.20 -3.52
N SER A 263 19.00 -8.28 -4.25
CA SER A 263 20.03 -9.10 -4.88
C SER A 263 19.57 -9.60 -6.25
N SER A 264 20.44 -9.50 -7.25
CA SER A 264 20.20 -9.99 -8.60
C SER A 264 21.47 -10.59 -9.21
N ARG A 265 21.30 -11.66 -10.00
CA ARG A 265 22.38 -12.27 -10.78
C ARG A 265 22.47 -11.73 -12.21
N MET A 266 21.64 -10.77 -12.56
CA MET A 266 21.60 -10.16 -13.89
C MET A 266 22.56 -8.97 -13.96
N LYS A 267 23.20 -8.77 -15.12
CA LYS A 267 24.07 -7.60 -15.39
C LYS A 267 23.30 -6.28 -15.50
N ASN A 268 22.00 -6.36 -15.72
CA ASN A 268 21.17 -5.19 -15.90
C ASN A 268 21.05 -4.41 -14.57
N GLN A 269 20.95 -3.10 -14.69
CA GLN A 269 20.71 -2.21 -13.55
C GLN A 269 19.44 -2.58 -12.81
N VAL A 270 19.45 -2.47 -11.50
CA VAL A 270 18.27 -2.67 -10.64
C VAL A 270 17.87 -1.33 -10.05
N LEU A 271 16.61 -0.96 -10.24
CA LEU A 271 16.05 0.27 -9.69
C LEU A 271 14.89 -0.03 -8.74
N THR A 272 14.84 0.71 -7.63
CA THR A 272 13.60 0.86 -6.85
C THR A 272 12.98 2.21 -7.21
N THR A 273 11.86 2.21 -7.89
CA THR A 273 11.18 3.45 -8.26
C THR A 273 10.41 3.99 -7.06
N VAL A 274 10.79 5.18 -6.61
CA VAL A 274 10.14 5.89 -5.51
C VAL A 274 8.79 6.43 -5.98
N ASN A 275 8.77 7.12 -7.13
CA ASN A 275 7.54 7.53 -7.80
C ASN A 275 7.75 7.73 -9.31
N GLN A 276 6.67 7.55 -10.08
CA GLN A 276 6.51 7.99 -11.46
C GLN A 276 5.10 8.53 -11.61
N CYS A 277 4.97 9.85 -11.85
CA CYS A 277 3.68 10.54 -11.92
C CYS A 277 3.75 11.72 -12.90
N LEU A 278 2.62 12.40 -13.12
CA LEU A 278 2.62 13.65 -13.88
C LEU A 278 3.52 14.69 -13.21
N LEU A 279 4.32 15.37 -14.00
CA LEU A 279 5.12 16.48 -13.52
C LEU A 279 4.23 17.72 -13.32
N ASN A 280 4.16 18.20 -12.09
CA ASN A 280 3.44 19.42 -11.73
C ASN A 280 4.36 20.39 -10.98
N GLY A 281 4.67 21.51 -11.62
CA GLY A 281 5.55 22.52 -11.04
C GLY A 281 7.05 22.16 -11.08
N GLN A 282 7.80 22.78 -10.20
CA GLN A 282 9.24 22.62 -10.08
C GLN A 282 9.59 21.38 -9.27
N VAL A 283 10.67 20.72 -9.64
CA VAL A 283 11.34 19.70 -8.83
C VAL A 283 12.54 20.34 -8.15
N THR A 284 12.62 20.22 -6.83
CA THR A 284 13.76 20.71 -6.05
C THR A 284 14.50 19.53 -5.45
N VAL A 285 15.82 19.55 -5.50
CA VAL A 285 16.69 18.48 -4.98
C VAL A 285 17.71 19.04 -4.01
N SER A 286 18.02 18.27 -2.97
CA SER A 286 19.18 18.47 -2.09
C SER A 286 20.14 17.31 -2.31
N ASP A 287 21.32 17.63 -2.83
CA ASP A 287 22.40 16.68 -3.10
C ASP A 287 23.75 17.23 -2.63
N ALA A 288 24.87 16.69 -3.10
CA ALA A 288 26.22 17.16 -2.75
C ALA A 288 26.49 18.62 -3.13
N ASP A 289 25.79 19.12 -4.16
CA ASP A 289 25.95 20.52 -4.66
C ASP A 289 25.05 21.51 -3.91
N GLY A 290 24.25 21.03 -2.93
CA GLY A 290 23.34 21.85 -2.12
C GLY A 290 21.88 21.72 -2.58
N ILE A 291 21.07 22.75 -2.26
CA ILE A 291 19.64 22.79 -2.61
C ILE A 291 19.48 23.60 -3.89
N HIS A 292 18.91 22.98 -4.90
CA HIS A 292 18.71 23.62 -6.19
C HIS A 292 17.53 23.01 -6.98
N PRO A 293 16.97 23.75 -7.96
CA PRO A 293 15.98 23.19 -8.88
C PRO A 293 16.62 22.17 -9.82
N GLN A 294 15.88 21.10 -10.11
CA GLN A 294 16.28 20.13 -11.13
C GLN A 294 16.02 20.70 -12.53
N GLU A 295 17.04 20.78 -13.35
CA GLU A 295 16.90 21.11 -14.77
C GLU A 295 16.14 20.00 -15.51
N ARG A 296 15.46 20.36 -16.60
CA ARG A 296 14.77 19.41 -17.47
C ARG A 296 15.71 18.32 -17.99
N GLY A 297 15.21 17.09 -18.01
CA GLY A 297 15.92 15.91 -18.50
C GLY A 297 16.00 14.79 -17.46
N SER A 298 16.79 13.77 -17.76
CA SER A 298 17.04 12.62 -16.91
C SER A 298 18.51 12.59 -16.51
N ARG A 299 18.80 12.51 -15.23
CA ARG A 299 20.17 12.54 -14.69
C ARG A 299 20.33 11.60 -13.50
N MET A 300 21.50 10.98 -13.43
CA MET A 300 21.96 10.34 -12.20
C MET A 300 22.42 11.44 -11.23
N LYS A 301 21.95 11.38 -10.01
CA LYS A 301 22.33 12.24 -8.89
C LYS A 301 22.94 11.37 -7.79
N LYS A 302 24.01 11.85 -7.17
CA LYS A 302 24.70 11.17 -6.08
C LYS A 302 24.46 11.86 -4.75
N GLU A 303 24.49 11.07 -3.69
CA GLU A 303 24.35 11.58 -2.31
C GLU A 303 23.11 12.46 -2.09
N VAL A 304 22.01 12.10 -2.74
CA VAL A 304 20.75 12.85 -2.61
C VAL A 304 20.19 12.68 -1.21
N ARG A 305 19.89 13.81 -0.56
CA ARG A 305 19.28 13.83 0.75
C ARG A 305 17.76 13.84 0.66
N TRP A 306 17.20 14.65 -0.25
CA TRP A 306 15.78 14.69 -0.51
C TRP A 306 15.46 15.26 -1.89
N VAL A 307 14.27 14.93 -2.36
CA VAL A 307 13.64 15.49 -3.56
C VAL A 307 12.24 15.95 -3.19
N VAL A 308 11.85 17.17 -3.57
CA VAL A 308 10.47 17.66 -3.44
C VAL A 308 9.89 17.91 -4.82
N HIS A 309 8.74 17.30 -5.06
CA HIS A 309 7.94 17.51 -6.27
C HIS A 309 6.47 17.60 -5.89
N ASP A 310 5.74 18.60 -6.41
CA ASP A 310 4.29 18.76 -6.23
C ASP A 310 3.84 18.68 -4.76
N LYS A 311 4.57 19.34 -3.87
CA LYS A 311 4.39 19.33 -2.41
C LYS A 311 4.57 17.95 -1.75
N VAL A 312 5.14 16.98 -2.44
CA VAL A 312 5.54 15.70 -1.86
C VAL A 312 7.05 15.66 -1.72
N GLY A 313 7.52 15.43 -0.50
CA GLY A 313 8.91 15.21 -0.17
C GLY A 313 9.25 13.72 -0.14
N TYR A 314 10.38 13.39 -0.76
CA TYR A 314 11.01 12.07 -0.69
C TYR A 314 12.34 12.26 0.02
N TYR A 315 12.38 11.95 1.31
CA TYR A 315 13.54 12.18 2.17
C TYR A 315 14.29 10.87 2.40
N PHE A 316 15.53 10.78 1.92
CA PHE A 316 16.38 9.60 2.10
C PHE A 316 17.05 9.66 3.47
N LEU A 317 16.79 8.67 4.32
CA LEU A 317 17.32 8.58 5.67
C LEU A 317 18.83 8.35 5.67
N ASN A 318 19.31 7.62 4.67
CA ASN A 318 20.70 7.63 4.24
C ASN A 318 20.76 8.33 2.89
N LYS A 319 21.85 9.04 2.58
CA LYS A 319 22.02 9.63 1.26
C LYS A 319 22.06 8.54 0.19
N GLU A 320 21.28 8.73 -0.87
CA GLU A 320 21.12 7.72 -1.94
C GLU A 320 21.63 8.21 -3.29
N ASN A 321 22.02 7.27 -4.13
CA ASN A 321 22.22 7.53 -5.54
C ASN A 321 20.89 7.31 -6.26
N VAL A 322 20.43 8.30 -7.02
CA VAL A 322 19.13 8.24 -7.66
C VAL A 322 19.21 8.58 -9.14
N ILE A 323 18.27 8.06 -9.91
CA ILE A 323 17.95 8.55 -11.24
C ILE A 323 16.72 9.44 -11.12
N LEU A 324 16.90 10.71 -11.43
CA LEU A 324 15.85 11.73 -11.37
C LEU A 324 15.55 12.25 -12.78
N SER A 325 14.28 12.16 -13.18
CA SER A 325 13.81 12.61 -14.49
C SER A 325 12.60 13.54 -14.34
N ASN A 326 12.58 14.64 -15.10
CA ASN A 326 11.49 15.61 -15.17
C ASN A 326 11.32 16.11 -16.61
N GLN A 327 10.97 15.22 -17.53
CA GLN A 327 10.97 15.50 -18.96
C GLN A 327 9.63 15.20 -19.62
N ARG A 328 9.45 15.76 -20.83
CA ARG A 328 8.34 15.40 -21.69
C ARG A 328 8.57 14.01 -22.27
N THR A 329 7.54 13.20 -22.18
CA THR A 329 7.48 11.84 -22.73
C THR A 329 6.28 11.74 -23.64
N GLU A 330 6.42 11.01 -24.74
CA GLU A 330 5.34 10.74 -25.67
C GLU A 330 5.10 9.24 -25.83
N GLY A 331 3.86 8.86 -26.12
CA GLY A 331 3.47 7.47 -26.29
C GLY A 331 2.03 7.33 -26.77
N SER A 332 1.52 6.13 -26.77
CA SER A 332 0.18 5.82 -27.24
C SER A 332 -0.49 4.78 -26.35
N TRP A 333 -1.80 4.87 -26.19
CA TRP A 333 -2.61 3.84 -25.55
C TRP A 333 -2.42 2.46 -26.17
N LYS A 334 -2.10 2.41 -27.47
CA LYS A 334 -1.90 1.16 -28.23
C LYS A 334 -0.75 0.29 -27.74
N ILE A 335 0.20 0.84 -26.97
CA ILE A 335 1.28 0.06 -26.37
C ILE A 335 0.74 -0.94 -25.32
N ALA A 336 -0.32 -0.56 -24.62
CA ALA A 336 -0.89 -1.33 -23.51
C ALA A 336 -2.29 -1.88 -23.78
N ASN A 337 -2.97 -1.43 -24.86
CA ASN A 337 -4.33 -1.85 -25.21
C ASN A 337 -4.51 -1.88 -26.73
N ARG A 338 -4.79 -3.07 -27.28
CA ARG A 338 -4.96 -3.31 -28.72
C ARG A 338 -6.41 -3.34 -29.21
N GLN A 339 -7.38 -3.03 -28.36
CA GLN A 339 -8.78 -2.99 -28.77
C GLN A 339 -8.98 -1.99 -29.93
N THR A 340 -9.94 -2.27 -30.82
CA THR A 340 -10.23 -1.41 -31.97
C THR A 340 -10.67 -0.01 -31.57
N THR A 341 -11.33 0.11 -30.43
CA THR A 341 -11.82 1.38 -29.85
C THR A 341 -10.74 2.19 -29.12
N THR A 342 -9.55 1.61 -28.91
CA THR A 342 -8.46 2.31 -28.22
C THR A 342 -7.95 3.44 -29.11
N PRO A 343 -7.80 4.68 -28.58
CA PRO A 343 -7.27 5.82 -29.32
C PRO A 343 -5.88 5.55 -29.90
N THR A 344 -5.63 6.08 -31.10
CA THR A 344 -4.35 5.95 -31.81
C THR A 344 -3.49 7.20 -31.69
N ASP A 345 -4.03 8.26 -31.09
CA ASP A 345 -3.35 9.53 -30.95
C ASP A 345 -2.06 9.39 -30.14
N ILE A 346 -1.05 10.16 -30.52
CA ILE A 346 0.16 10.31 -29.73
C ILE A 346 -0.15 11.24 -28.56
N ILE A 347 0.04 10.75 -27.36
CA ILE A 347 -0.12 11.49 -26.11
C ILE A 347 1.25 12.00 -25.69
N GLN A 348 1.32 13.26 -25.30
CA GLN A 348 2.49 13.88 -24.70
C GLN A 348 2.16 14.32 -23.30
N GLN A 349 3.01 13.94 -22.35
CA GLN A 349 2.91 14.34 -20.94
C GLN A 349 4.29 14.75 -20.40
N ASP A 350 4.30 15.70 -19.50
CA ASP A 350 5.46 15.96 -18.68
C ASP A 350 5.44 14.99 -17.49
N VAL A 351 6.50 14.19 -17.33
CA VAL A 351 6.55 13.09 -16.36
C VAL A 351 7.69 13.32 -15.37
N PHE A 352 7.39 13.17 -14.11
CA PHE A 352 8.35 13.07 -13.01
C PHE A 352 8.64 11.60 -12.72
N THR A 353 9.91 11.22 -12.62
CA THR A 353 10.33 9.88 -12.19
C THR A 353 11.54 10.00 -11.26
N LEU A 354 11.46 9.31 -10.13
CA LEU A 354 12.52 9.22 -9.13
C LEU A 354 12.75 7.75 -8.78
N SER A 355 13.99 7.27 -8.94
CA SER A 355 14.35 5.88 -8.64
C SER A 355 15.68 5.81 -7.89
N VAL A 356 15.77 4.98 -6.85
CA VAL A 356 17.03 4.60 -6.19
C VAL A 356 17.76 3.61 -7.09
N ASP A 357 19.04 3.84 -7.29
CA ASP A 357 19.91 3.02 -8.14
C ASP A 357 20.73 2.03 -7.30
N HIS A 358 20.46 0.74 -7.48
CA HIS A 358 21.20 -0.35 -6.82
C HIS A 358 22.36 -0.90 -7.67
N GLY A 359 22.59 -0.29 -8.86
CA GLY A 359 23.63 -0.72 -9.78
C GLY A 359 23.33 -2.05 -10.48
N SER A 360 24.38 -2.64 -11.02
CA SER A 360 24.39 -3.96 -11.69
C SER A 360 24.83 -5.04 -10.73
N TYR A 361 24.22 -6.24 -10.83
CA TYR A 361 24.51 -7.36 -9.93
C TYR A 361 24.45 -6.98 -8.43
N PRO A 362 23.39 -6.28 -7.96
CA PRO A 362 23.30 -5.92 -6.56
C PRO A 362 23.36 -7.16 -5.68
N ASN A 363 24.03 -7.04 -4.53
CA ASN A 363 24.17 -8.10 -3.55
C ASN A 363 23.94 -7.56 -2.15
N ASN A 364 22.79 -7.85 -1.57
CA ASN A 364 22.37 -7.36 -0.27
C ASN A 364 22.30 -5.82 -0.18
N GLU A 365 21.91 -5.16 -1.28
CA GLU A 365 21.64 -3.72 -1.30
C GLU A 365 20.35 -3.39 -0.53
N GLY A 366 20.15 -2.11 -0.24
CA GLY A 366 18.98 -1.64 0.48
C GLY A 366 18.66 -0.19 0.20
N TYR A 367 17.56 0.29 0.78
CA TYR A 367 17.16 1.70 0.80
C TYR A 367 16.36 2.01 2.06
N ALA A 368 16.35 3.29 2.43
CA ALA A 368 15.49 3.80 3.48
C ALA A 368 15.07 5.24 3.14
N TYR A 369 13.78 5.46 2.89
CA TYR A 369 13.27 6.80 2.65
C TYR A 369 11.92 7.02 3.33
N MET A 370 11.66 8.29 3.66
CA MET A 370 10.38 8.77 4.17
C MET A 370 9.67 9.55 3.07
N VAL A 371 8.38 9.32 2.93
CA VAL A 371 7.50 10.14 2.10
C VAL A 371 6.77 11.13 3.00
N VAL A 372 6.85 12.41 2.64
CA VAL A 372 6.31 13.54 3.38
C VAL A 372 5.29 14.26 2.50
N PRO A 373 4.01 13.90 2.54
CA PRO A 373 2.95 14.69 1.90
C PRO A 373 2.90 16.11 2.51
N SER A 374 2.61 17.11 1.69
CA SER A 374 2.64 18.53 2.10
C SER A 374 4.03 19.07 2.47
N ALA A 375 5.08 18.58 1.83
CA ALA A 375 6.45 19.04 2.02
C ALA A 375 6.71 20.42 1.40
N ASP A 376 7.53 21.21 2.09
CA ASP A 376 8.10 22.46 1.58
C ASP A 376 9.63 22.32 1.49
N PRO A 377 10.25 22.61 0.32
CA PRO A 377 11.71 22.54 0.14
C PRO A 377 12.52 23.36 1.16
N LEU A 378 11.95 24.40 1.72
CA LEU A 378 12.63 25.27 2.70
C LEU A 378 12.57 24.72 4.14
N SER A 379 11.69 23.77 4.42
CA SER A 379 11.44 23.27 5.78
C SER A 379 11.40 21.76 5.92
N ILE A 380 11.58 21.00 4.83
CA ILE A 380 11.44 19.54 4.84
C ILE A 380 12.33 18.84 5.88
N GLU A 381 13.57 19.32 6.08
CA GLU A 381 14.49 18.74 7.07
C GLU A 381 13.93 18.90 8.49
N LYS A 382 13.39 20.09 8.80
CA LYS A 382 12.73 20.35 10.07
C LYS A 382 11.44 19.53 10.21
N GLN A 383 10.63 19.41 9.15
CA GLN A 383 9.42 18.57 9.15
C GLN A 383 9.76 17.13 9.49
N VAL A 384 10.82 16.57 8.89
CA VAL A 384 11.27 15.19 9.14
C VAL A 384 11.81 15.03 10.57
N GLU A 385 12.56 16.00 11.09
CA GLU A 385 13.06 16.00 12.45
C GLU A 385 11.90 16.02 13.47
N GLU A 386 10.89 16.89 13.24
CA GLU A 386 9.72 17.02 14.11
C GLU A 386 8.84 15.76 14.14
N GLU A 387 8.82 14.96 13.08
CA GLU A 387 8.13 13.66 13.07
C GLU A 387 8.77 12.65 14.04
N GLY A 388 10.06 12.77 14.33
CA GLY A 388 10.75 11.91 15.30
C GLY A 388 10.74 10.43 14.91
N VAL A 389 10.86 10.13 13.62
CA VAL A 389 10.90 8.75 13.11
C VAL A 389 12.31 8.20 13.23
N VAL A 390 12.41 7.00 13.81
CA VAL A 390 13.67 6.28 14.00
C VAL A 390 13.60 4.90 13.34
N VAL A 391 14.52 4.61 12.42
CA VAL A 391 14.70 3.26 11.89
C VAL A 391 15.46 2.43 12.93
N LEU A 392 14.80 1.46 13.53
CA LEU A 392 15.39 0.57 14.54
C LEU A 392 16.19 -0.56 13.90
N ALA A 393 15.75 -1.04 12.74
CA ALA A 393 16.42 -2.08 11.98
C ALA A 393 16.01 -2.01 10.50
N ASN A 394 16.96 -2.28 9.60
CA ASN A 394 16.73 -2.52 8.19
C ASN A 394 17.71 -3.60 7.71
N CYS A 395 17.41 -4.84 8.04
CA CYS A 395 18.26 -5.99 7.71
C CYS A 395 17.41 -7.20 7.25
N PRO A 396 18.02 -8.24 6.67
CA PRO A 396 17.29 -9.40 6.13
C PRO A 396 16.42 -10.16 7.14
N ASP A 397 16.71 -10.06 8.44
CA ASP A 397 15.95 -10.75 9.50
C ASP A 397 14.79 -9.90 10.03
N VAL A 398 14.94 -8.55 10.07
CA VAL A 398 13.94 -7.64 10.62
C VAL A 398 14.02 -6.25 9.99
N GLN A 399 12.86 -5.65 9.73
CA GLN A 399 12.71 -4.23 9.41
C GLN A 399 11.79 -3.61 10.47
N ALA A 400 12.22 -2.51 11.09
CA ALA A 400 11.48 -1.91 12.18
C ALA A 400 11.67 -0.40 12.26
N VAL A 401 10.58 0.29 12.61
CA VAL A 401 10.52 1.74 12.73
C VAL A 401 9.77 2.12 13.99
N ARG A 402 10.26 3.15 14.68
CA ARG A 402 9.60 3.81 15.82
C ARG A 402 9.28 5.25 15.44
N HIS A 403 8.13 5.73 15.90
CA HIS A 403 7.71 7.13 15.81
C HIS A 403 7.56 7.68 17.22
N ASP A 404 8.45 8.57 17.62
CA ASP A 404 8.53 9.08 18.99
C ASP A 404 7.30 9.95 19.34
N GLY A 405 6.87 10.82 18.43
CA GLY A 405 5.70 11.69 18.66
C GLY A 405 4.36 10.96 18.80
N LEU A 406 4.24 9.73 18.27
CA LEU A 406 3.03 8.90 18.39
C LEU A 406 3.18 7.80 19.45
N ASN A 407 4.34 7.68 20.09
CA ASN A 407 4.65 6.61 21.04
C ASN A 407 4.28 5.22 20.49
N MET A 408 4.70 4.94 19.26
CA MET A 408 4.40 3.68 18.59
C MET A 408 5.57 3.16 17.78
N ALA A 409 5.59 1.85 17.59
CA ALA A 409 6.57 1.18 16.75
C ALA A 409 5.94 0.02 15.96
N TYR A 410 6.59 -0.30 14.85
CA TYR A 410 6.31 -1.47 14.05
C TYR A 410 7.56 -2.31 13.85
N ALA A 411 7.36 -3.61 13.72
CA ALA A 411 8.41 -4.52 13.29
C ALA A 411 7.86 -5.59 12.34
N VAL A 412 8.61 -5.85 11.29
CA VAL A 412 8.39 -6.90 10.31
C VAL A 412 9.52 -7.92 10.53
N PHE A 413 9.23 -9.00 11.23
CA PHE A 413 10.16 -10.08 11.50
C PHE A 413 10.05 -11.13 10.39
N TYR A 414 11.06 -11.22 9.54
CA TYR A 414 11.17 -12.28 8.53
C TYR A 414 11.67 -13.59 9.13
N LYS A 415 12.19 -13.51 10.36
CA LYS A 415 12.69 -14.59 11.17
C LYS A 415 12.49 -14.24 12.64
N GLY A 416 12.28 -15.23 13.50
CA GLY A 416 12.23 -15.01 14.95
C GLY A 416 13.49 -14.31 15.46
N GLY A 417 13.33 -13.46 16.49
CA GLY A 417 14.45 -12.71 17.06
C GLY A 417 14.00 -11.66 18.08
N THR A 418 14.97 -10.95 18.63
CA THR A 418 14.77 -9.93 19.65
C THR A 418 14.96 -8.53 19.06
N LEU A 419 14.07 -7.59 19.42
CA LEU A 419 14.15 -6.19 19.03
C LEU A 419 13.99 -5.29 20.27
N ARG A 420 14.91 -4.34 20.44
CA ARG A 420 14.74 -3.22 21.38
C ARG A 420 13.98 -2.11 20.66
N ILE A 421 12.75 -1.85 21.08
CA ILE A 421 11.88 -0.80 20.54
C ILE A 421 12.17 0.54 21.23
N HIS A 422 12.31 0.50 22.56
CA HIS A 422 12.57 1.64 23.41
C HIS A 422 13.46 1.19 24.58
N ASP A 423 14.04 2.10 25.36
CA ASP A 423 14.89 1.73 26.50
C ASP A 423 14.18 0.80 27.49
N LYS A 424 12.87 0.96 27.63
CA LYS A 424 12.02 0.15 28.52
C LYS A 424 11.26 -0.98 27.81
N ILE A 425 11.37 -1.11 26.48
CA ILE A 425 10.60 -2.08 25.71
C ILE A 425 11.53 -2.92 24.85
N VAL A 426 11.63 -4.18 25.21
CA VAL A 426 12.28 -5.23 24.43
C VAL A 426 11.26 -6.30 24.11
N VAL A 427 11.16 -6.68 22.86
CA VAL A 427 10.24 -7.71 22.36
C VAL A 427 11.06 -8.83 21.74
N GLU A 428 10.63 -10.06 21.97
CA GLU A 428 11.16 -11.23 21.27
C GLU A 428 10.01 -11.96 20.60
N MET A 429 10.21 -12.31 19.33
CA MET A 429 9.30 -13.13 18.52
C MET A 429 9.95 -14.49 18.30
N ASP A 430 9.23 -15.58 18.51
CA ASP A 430 9.75 -16.95 18.32
C ASP A 430 9.73 -17.40 16.84
N ALA A 431 8.92 -16.71 16.01
CA ALA A 431 8.70 -17.03 14.60
C ALA A 431 8.61 -15.78 13.73
N PRO A 432 8.64 -15.90 12.39
CA PRO A 432 8.31 -14.81 11.49
C PRO A 432 6.93 -14.23 11.80
N GLY A 433 6.78 -12.92 11.72
CA GLY A 433 5.51 -12.26 12.04
C GLY A 433 5.61 -10.75 11.96
N MET A 434 4.49 -10.08 12.14
CA MET A 434 4.47 -8.62 12.17
C MET A 434 3.94 -8.13 13.51
N LEU A 435 4.51 -7.06 14.01
CA LEU A 435 4.21 -6.47 15.30
C LEU A 435 3.93 -4.97 15.17
N MET A 436 2.92 -4.51 15.88
CA MET A 436 2.65 -3.10 16.19
C MET A 436 2.61 -2.94 17.71
N VAL A 437 3.30 -1.93 18.23
CA VAL A 437 3.32 -1.61 19.67
C VAL A 437 2.93 -0.16 19.86
N LYS A 438 1.98 0.10 20.76
CA LYS A 438 1.66 1.43 21.27
C LYS A 438 1.98 1.49 22.76
N TYR A 439 2.57 2.58 23.20
CA TYR A 439 3.00 2.77 24.58
C TYR A 439 2.72 4.21 25.06
N ASN A 440 2.79 4.46 26.35
CA ASN A 440 2.66 5.81 26.91
C ASN A 440 4.04 6.48 27.09
N ASP A 441 4.07 7.73 27.53
CA ASP A 441 5.30 8.49 27.76
C ASP A 441 6.21 7.86 28.84
N ALA A 442 5.65 7.06 29.73
CA ALA A 442 6.43 6.28 30.69
C ALA A 442 7.10 5.04 30.07
N GLY A 443 6.80 4.73 28.81
CA GLY A 443 7.26 3.54 28.08
C GLY A 443 6.48 2.28 28.46
N GLU A 444 5.26 2.39 29.01
CA GLU A 444 4.41 1.25 29.32
C GLU A 444 3.56 0.89 28.09
N ILE A 445 3.52 -0.39 27.75
CA ILE A 445 2.75 -0.89 26.62
C ILE A 445 1.25 -0.72 26.88
N LEU A 446 0.55 -0.07 25.95
CA LEU A 446 -0.88 0.16 25.93
C LEU A 446 -1.61 -0.80 24.99
N ALA A 447 -1.01 -1.09 23.84
CA ALA A 447 -1.59 -2.00 22.86
C ALA A 447 -0.49 -2.76 22.10
N LEU A 448 -0.83 -3.98 21.70
CA LEU A 448 -0.03 -4.82 20.83
C LEU A 448 -0.90 -5.31 19.67
N GLY A 449 -0.40 -5.20 18.46
CA GLY A 449 -1.00 -5.80 17.27
C GLY A 449 -0.05 -6.83 16.67
N VAL A 450 -0.56 -8.00 16.31
CA VAL A 450 0.24 -9.02 15.63
C VAL A 450 -0.49 -9.59 14.44
N SER A 451 0.26 -10.07 13.46
CA SER A 451 -0.27 -10.83 12.33
C SER A 451 0.73 -11.85 11.82
N ASP A 452 0.23 -12.88 11.17
CA ASP A 452 1.01 -13.86 10.40
C ASP A 452 0.91 -13.56 8.90
N PRO A 453 1.95 -12.99 8.28
CA PRO A 453 1.98 -12.76 6.83
C PRO A 453 1.97 -14.05 6.01
N THR A 454 2.44 -15.16 6.59
CA THR A 454 2.50 -16.45 5.90
C THR A 454 1.16 -17.16 5.85
N ARG A 455 0.27 -16.89 6.84
CA ARG A 455 -1.09 -17.46 7.02
C ARG A 455 -1.12 -18.96 7.33
N PHE A 456 0.01 -19.53 7.76
CA PHE A 456 0.11 -20.95 8.10
C PHE A 456 0.04 -21.21 9.61
N MET A 457 0.38 -20.20 10.42
CA MET A 457 0.45 -20.38 11.86
C MET A 457 -0.93 -20.35 12.51
N LYS A 458 -1.13 -21.22 13.49
CA LYS A 458 -2.31 -21.20 14.35
C LYS A 458 -2.11 -20.33 15.60
N LYS A 459 -0.87 -20.26 16.06
CA LYS A 459 -0.46 -19.49 17.23
C LYS A 459 0.85 -18.77 16.93
N LEU A 460 1.00 -17.61 17.55
CA LEU A 460 2.23 -16.85 17.58
C LEU A 460 2.63 -16.61 19.02
N HIS A 461 3.89 -16.82 19.34
CA HIS A 461 4.43 -16.57 20.66
C HIS A 461 5.38 -15.39 20.62
N LEU A 462 5.23 -14.49 21.57
CA LEU A 462 6.14 -13.39 21.78
C LEU A 462 6.34 -13.16 23.26
N SER A 463 7.44 -12.50 23.62
CA SER A 463 7.69 -12.06 24.98
C SER A 463 8.06 -10.58 25.02
N VAL A 464 7.71 -9.94 26.13
CA VAL A 464 8.04 -8.54 26.41
C VAL A 464 8.57 -8.39 27.82
N ASN A 465 9.55 -7.51 28.01
CA ASN A 465 10.19 -7.25 29.31
C ASN A 465 9.36 -6.34 30.22
N GLN A 466 8.03 -6.42 30.13
CA GLN A 466 7.09 -5.68 30.97
C GLN A 466 5.99 -6.61 31.48
N LYS A 467 5.47 -6.32 32.70
CA LYS A 467 4.35 -7.04 33.23
C LYS A 467 3.05 -6.60 32.58
N ILE A 468 2.49 -7.49 31.73
CA ILE A 468 1.17 -7.33 31.12
C ILE A 468 0.21 -8.22 31.88
N VAL A 469 -0.75 -7.60 32.58
CA VAL A 469 -1.77 -8.32 33.35
C VAL A 469 -2.87 -8.79 32.40
N GLY A 470 -3.30 -10.02 32.59
CA GLY A 470 -4.18 -10.83 31.78
C GLY A 470 -5.22 -10.09 30.91
N SER A 471 -5.30 -10.52 29.66
CA SER A 471 -6.30 -10.04 28.71
C SER A 471 -7.64 -10.75 28.95
N ALA A 472 -8.74 -9.99 28.89
CA ALA A 472 -10.08 -10.57 28.82
C ALA A 472 -10.43 -11.11 27.42
N GLN A 473 -9.47 -11.10 26.48
CA GLN A 473 -9.68 -11.54 25.11
C GLN A 473 -9.40 -13.04 24.97
N GLU A 474 -10.37 -13.79 24.44
CA GLU A 474 -10.30 -15.26 24.28
C GLU A 474 -9.08 -15.74 23.46
N ASN A 475 -8.60 -14.93 22.55
CA ASN A 475 -7.54 -15.27 21.61
C ASN A 475 -6.13 -14.84 22.06
N ILE A 476 -5.97 -14.27 23.28
CA ILE A 476 -4.68 -13.85 23.81
C ILE A 476 -4.50 -14.35 25.24
N GLN A 477 -3.42 -15.08 25.46
CA GLN A 477 -3.02 -15.57 26.77
C GLN A 477 -1.71 -14.90 27.19
N THR A 478 -1.65 -14.42 28.43
CA THR A 478 -0.45 -13.78 29.00
C THR A 478 -0.03 -14.47 30.27
N GLU A 479 1.27 -14.73 30.44
CA GLU A 479 1.87 -15.34 31.62
C GLU A 479 3.11 -14.53 32.01
N TRP A 480 3.13 -14.05 33.28
CA TRP A 480 4.28 -13.35 33.82
C TRP A 480 5.30 -14.31 34.41
N ASP A 481 6.52 -14.28 33.93
CA ASP A 481 7.67 -15.02 34.47
C ASP A 481 8.49 -14.11 35.39
N GLU A 482 8.34 -14.28 36.69
CA GLU A 482 9.06 -13.48 37.70
C GLU A 482 10.57 -13.66 37.67
N LYS A 483 11.05 -14.85 37.27
CA LYS A 483 12.51 -15.14 37.25
C LYS A 483 13.20 -14.44 36.11
N GLN A 484 12.54 -14.36 34.96
CA GLN A 484 13.06 -13.73 33.76
C GLN A 484 12.62 -12.28 33.63
N ALA A 485 11.71 -11.78 34.45
CA ALA A 485 11.09 -10.47 34.40
C ALA A 485 10.50 -10.15 33.01
N LEU A 486 9.76 -11.09 32.43
CA LEU A 486 9.11 -10.94 31.14
C LEU A 486 7.70 -11.52 31.15
N THR A 487 6.82 -10.99 30.31
CA THR A 487 5.52 -11.58 30.00
C THR A 487 5.62 -12.40 28.73
N ARG A 488 5.25 -13.67 28.80
CA ARG A 488 5.02 -14.53 27.62
C ARG A 488 3.61 -14.31 27.14
N ILE A 489 3.46 -14.09 25.84
CA ILE A 489 2.19 -13.81 25.18
C ILE A 489 1.98 -14.86 24.11
N THR A 490 0.87 -15.59 24.20
CA THR A 490 0.43 -16.52 23.16
C THR A 490 -0.81 -15.95 22.49
N VAL A 491 -0.77 -15.80 21.17
CA VAL A 491 -1.86 -15.28 20.37
C VAL A 491 -2.42 -16.37 19.46
N GLU A 492 -3.71 -16.70 19.63
CA GLU A 492 -4.45 -17.52 18.68
C GLU A 492 -4.72 -16.73 17.41
N LEU A 493 -4.18 -17.17 16.30
CA LEU A 493 -4.27 -16.43 15.03
C LEU A 493 -5.54 -16.81 14.25
N PRO A 494 -6.14 -15.85 13.53
CA PRO A 494 -7.29 -16.12 12.67
C PRO A 494 -6.99 -17.18 11.62
N GLN A 495 -7.92 -18.07 11.38
CA GLN A 495 -7.78 -19.20 10.47
C GLN A 495 -8.73 -19.11 9.28
N ASN A 496 -8.53 -19.96 8.29
CA ASN A 496 -9.34 -20.09 7.08
C ASN A 496 -9.45 -18.75 6.32
N GLU A 497 -10.65 -18.29 6.05
CA GLU A 497 -10.93 -17.04 5.32
C GLU A 497 -10.44 -15.77 6.02
N TYR A 498 -10.11 -15.84 7.31
CA TYR A 498 -9.57 -14.73 8.11
C TYR A 498 -8.06 -14.82 8.32
N ALA A 499 -7.39 -15.86 7.82
CA ALA A 499 -5.94 -16.00 7.94
C ALA A 499 -5.23 -14.78 7.33
N GLY A 500 -4.29 -14.19 8.10
CA GLY A 500 -3.59 -12.94 7.77
C GLY A 500 -4.25 -11.67 8.32
N LYS A 501 -5.43 -11.76 8.97
CA LYS A 501 -6.00 -10.63 9.71
C LYS A 501 -5.22 -10.40 11.01
N SER A 502 -5.03 -9.13 11.38
CA SER A 502 -4.37 -8.74 12.63
C SER A 502 -5.21 -9.10 13.87
N VAL A 503 -4.51 -9.45 14.94
CA VAL A 503 -5.06 -9.58 16.30
C VAL A 503 -4.53 -8.42 17.12
N ILE A 504 -5.43 -7.68 17.78
CA ILE A 504 -5.08 -6.49 18.57
C ILE A 504 -5.40 -6.76 20.04
N TYR A 505 -4.40 -6.60 20.89
CA TYR A 505 -4.52 -6.51 22.34
C TYR A 505 -4.60 -5.04 22.74
N ASN A 506 -5.53 -4.68 23.58
CA ASN A 506 -5.60 -3.38 24.26
C ASN A 506 -5.57 -3.62 25.78
N LYS A 507 -4.73 -2.87 26.50
CA LYS A 507 -4.61 -2.90 27.95
C LYS A 507 -5.82 -2.29 28.62
#